data_041b426f60ad4590bb4c7c048a02350d
#
_entry.id   041b426f60ad4590bb4c7c048a02350d
#
_cell.length_a   1.000
_cell.length_b   1.000
_cell.length_c   1.000
_cell.angle_alpha   90.00
_cell.angle_beta   90.00
_cell.angle_gamma   90.00
#
_symmetry.space_group_name_H-M   'P 1'
#
loop_
_entity.id
_entity.type
_entity.pdbx_description
1 polymer ?
#
loop_
_entity_poly.entity_id
_entity_poly.type
_entity_poly.pdbx_seq_one_letter_code
_entity_poly.pdbx_strand_id
1 'polypeptide(L)'
;QDWLTTKAEDTGLKQAEWRTDPKRSGVGGCIGDIGTHAFNLIRFITELELDELSADIHTFVKGRKLDDNAQIMLRFKGGAKGAIWSSQVAVGNENNLKIRVYGENGGLEWKQEDPNYLYYTKFGKPTEKITRGSGSANKEANDVTRVPPGHPEGYLEGFANIYTDVSKRLNAQINNEKYDELDDCYPTIYDGVEGMKFIETVLDSSKNNSKW
;
A
#
# COMPACT_ATOMS: atom_id res chain seq x y z
N GLN A 1 -3.79 -6.92 9.47
CA GLN A 1 -5.21 -7.22 9.72
C GLN A 1 -5.36 -8.50 10.52
N ASP A 2 -6.52 -8.74 11.14
CA ASP A 2 -6.78 -9.95 11.94
C ASP A 2 -8.06 -10.71 11.57
N TRP A 3 -8.80 -10.26 10.57
CA TRP A 3 -10.11 -10.77 10.22
C TRP A 3 -10.13 -12.23 9.70
N LEU A 4 -8.97 -12.77 9.30
CA LEU A 4 -8.80 -14.16 8.86
C LEU A 4 -8.06 -15.04 9.87
N THR A 5 -7.97 -14.63 11.14
CA THR A 5 -7.31 -15.41 12.23
C THR A 5 -7.95 -16.77 12.45
N THR A 6 -9.25 -16.91 12.19
CA THR A 6 -9.95 -18.20 12.18
C THR A 6 -10.21 -18.63 10.73
N LYS A 7 -10.63 -19.88 10.54
CA LYS A 7 -10.99 -20.41 9.22
C LYS A 7 -12.36 -19.87 8.77
N ALA A 8 -12.42 -18.56 8.56
CA ALA A 8 -13.63 -17.82 8.22
C ALA A 8 -14.26 -18.25 6.87
N GLU A 9 -13.46 -18.84 5.99
CA GLU A 9 -13.90 -19.41 4.72
C GLU A 9 -14.89 -20.57 4.87
N ASP A 10 -14.88 -21.26 6.01
CA ASP A 10 -15.81 -22.38 6.29
C ASP A 10 -17.09 -21.91 6.99
N THR A 11 -17.24 -20.61 7.27
CA THR A 11 -18.41 -20.07 8.00
C THR A 11 -19.51 -19.48 7.12
N GLY A 12 -19.37 -19.53 5.79
CA GLY A 12 -20.28 -18.89 4.85
C GLY A 12 -20.01 -17.39 4.65
N LEU A 13 -18.90 -16.88 5.17
CA LEU A 13 -18.45 -15.50 4.94
C LEU A 13 -17.92 -15.36 3.50
N LYS A 14 -18.75 -14.86 2.59
CA LYS A 14 -18.45 -14.74 1.15
C LYS A 14 -17.09 -14.09 0.86
N GLN A 15 -16.72 -13.08 1.62
CA GLN A 15 -15.44 -12.38 1.46
C GLN A 15 -14.25 -13.28 1.76
N ALA A 16 -14.34 -14.18 2.73
CA ALA A 16 -13.32 -15.16 3.04
C ALA A 16 -13.29 -16.29 2.01
N GLU A 17 -14.44 -16.81 1.61
CA GLU A 17 -14.57 -17.93 0.68
C GLU A 17 -13.79 -17.72 -0.62
N TRP A 18 -13.95 -16.55 -1.27
CA TRP A 18 -13.29 -16.34 -2.55
C TRP A 18 -11.82 -15.93 -2.41
N ARG A 19 -11.47 -15.18 -1.34
CA ARG A 19 -10.08 -14.73 -1.13
C ARG A 19 -9.13 -15.84 -0.74
N THR A 20 -9.63 -16.92 -0.15
CA THR A 20 -8.82 -18.06 0.26
C THR A 20 -8.88 -19.23 -0.72
N ASP A 21 -9.65 -19.10 -1.81
CA ASP A 21 -9.72 -20.09 -2.87
C ASP A 21 -8.78 -19.71 -4.04
N PRO A 22 -7.69 -20.48 -4.28
CA PRO A 22 -6.71 -20.18 -5.33
C PRO A 22 -7.30 -20.21 -6.74
N LYS A 23 -8.46 -20.87 -6.95
CA LYS A 23 -9.15 -20.87 -8.25
C LYS A 23 -9.88 -19.55 -8.53
N ARG A 24 -10.18 -18.78 -7.51
CA ARG A 24 -10.96 -17.54 -7.59
C ARG A 24 -10.10 -16.29 -7.36
N SER A 25 -9.17 -16.32 -6.41
CA SER A 25 -8.32 -15.18 -6.05
C SER A 25 -6.92 -15.24 -6.65
N GLY A 26 -6.53 -16.36 -7.28
CA GLY A 26 -5.18 -16.53 -7.81
C GLY A 26 -4.22 -17.14 -6.78
N VAL A 27 -2.92 -16.95 -7.00
CA VAL A 27 -1.86 -17.71 -6.32
C VAL A 27 -1.41 -17.11 -4.98
N GLY A 28 -1.78 -15.87 -4.67
CA GLY A 28 -1.44 -15.18 -3.42
C GLY A 28 -2.64 -14.97 -2.54
N GLY A 29 -2.54 -15.27 -1.24
CA GLY A 29 -3.52 -14.96 -0.22
C GLY A 29 -3.35 -13.53 0.31
N CYS A 30 -2.77 -13.37 1.51
CA CYS A 30 -2.55 -12.02 2.06
C CYS A 30 -1.63 -11.17 1.20
N ILE A 31 -0.66 -11.77 0.51
CA ILE A 31 0.22 -11.02 -0.38
C ILE A 31 -0.54 -10.44 -1.57
N GLY A 32 -1.48 -11.18 -2.14
CA GLY A 32 -2.31 -10.73 -3.25
C GLY A 32 -3.39 -9.73 -2.83
N ASP A 33 -4.01 -9.93 -1.67
CA ASP A 33 -5.11 -9.08 -1.18
C ASP A 33 -4.59 -7.75 -0.58
N ILE A 34 -3.60 -7.79 0.32
CA ILE A 34 -3.14 -6.60 1.07
C ILE A 34 -1.66 -6.26 0.89
N GLY A 35 -0.80 -7.22 0.56
CA GLY A 35 0.63 -6.97 0.33
C GLY A 35 0.88 -6.05 -0.86
N THR A 36 0.06 -6.16 -1.91
CA THR A 36 0.11 -5.28 -3.08
C THR A 36 -0.16 -3.82 -2.74
N HIS A 37 -1.06 -3.53 -1.79
CA HIS A 37 -1.29 -2.18 -1.32
C HIS A 37 -0.06 -1.59 -0.63
N ALA A 38 0.60 -2.37 0.23
CA ALA A 38 1.83 -1.93 0.88
C ALA A 38 2.96 -1.68 -0.14
N PHE A 39 3.12 -2.55 -1.13
CA PHE A 39 4.11 -2.40 -2.19
C PHE A 39 3.82 -1.17 -3.08
N ASN A 40 2.57 -1.00 -3.50
CA ASN A 40 2.17 0.18 -4.29
C ASN A 40 2.41 1.48 -3.52
N LEU A 41 2.07 1.52 -2.22
CA LEU A 41 2.30 2.68 -1.36
C LEU A 41 3.79 3.06 -1.27
N ILE A 42 4.68 2.07 -1.14
CA ILE A 42 6.13 2.32 -1.14
C ILE A 42 6.55 2.95 -2.47
N ARG A 43 6.17 2.36 -3.61
CA ARG A 43 6.52 2.88 -4.93
C ARG A 43 6.00 4.30 -5.14
N PHE A 44 4.75 4.54 -4.80
CA PHE A 44 4.11 5.86 -4.95
C PHE A 44 4.80 6.95 -4.12
N ILE A 45 5.14 6.65 -2.86
CA ILE A 45 5.71 7.67 -1.96
C ILE A 45 7.21 7.89 -2.21
N THR A 46 7.95 6.82 -2.51
CA THR A 46 9.42 6.89 -2.59
C THR A 46 9.94 7.01 -4.01
N GLU A 47 9.15 6.66 -5.01
CA GLU A 47 9.54 6.55 -6.42
C GLU A 47 10.75 5.62 -6.65
N LEU A 48 11.09 4.80 -5.65
CA LEU A 48 12.20 3.88 -5.73
C LEU A 48 11.84 2.66 -6.58
N GLU A 49 12.76 2.28 -7.44
CA GLU A 49 12.65 1.09 -8.27
C GLU A 49 13.17 -0.14 -7.51
N LEU A 50 12.32 -1.17 -7.36
CA LEU A 50 12.71 -2.43 -6.75
C LEU A 50 13.74 -3.15 -7.63
N ASP A 51 14.82 -3.63 -7.02
CA ASP A 51 15.89 -4.38 -7.66
C ASP A 51 15.76 -5.87 -7.34
N GLU A 52 15.76 -6.20 -6.05
CA GLU A 52 15.69 -7.58 -5.55
C GLU A 52 14.75 -7.66 -4.33
N LEU A 53 14.18 -8.82 -4.11
CA LEU A 53 13.48 -9.14 -2.87
C LEU A 53 13.80 -10.55 -2.37
N SER A 54 13.63 -10.72 -1.06
CA SER A 54 13.66 -12.02 -0.40
C SER A 54 12.42 -12.13 0.48
N ALA A 55 11.69 -13.24 0.40
CA ALA A 55 10.41 -13.39 1.07
C ALA A 55 10.27 -14.73 1.81
N ASP A 56 9.65 -14.65 2.98
CA ASP A 56 9.15 -15.80 3.73
C ASP A 56 7.64 -15.65 3.89
N ILE A 57 6.88 -16.52 3.23
CA ILE A 57 5.41 -16.55 3.33
C ILE A 57 4.96 -17.79 4.10
N HIS A 58 3.88 -17.65 4.84
CA HIS A 58 3.37 -18.69 5.69
C HIS A 58 1.85 -18.76 5.71
N THR A 59 1.32 -19.96 6.00
CA THR A 59 -0.11 -20.20 6.24
C THR A 59 -0.26 -20.74 7.65
N PHE A 60 -0.65 -19.86 8.60
CA PHE A 60 -0.82 -20.23 10.01
C PHE A 60 -2.15 -20.93 10.26
N VAL A 61 -3.20 -20.56 9.56
CA VAL A 61 -4.52 -21.17 9.75
C VAL A 61 -4.57 -22.54 9.12
N LYS A 62 -4.72 -23.56 9.98
CA LYS A 62 -4.70 -24.98 9.57
C LYS A 62 -5.72 -25.27 8.47
N GLY A 63 -5.23 -25.83 7.35
CA GLY A 63 -6.05 -26.23 6.21
C GLY A 63 -6.44 -25.10 5.26
N ARG A 64 -5.99 -23.86 5.48
CA ARG A 64 -6.06 -22.78 4.49
C ARG A 64 -5.11 -23.11 3.33
N LYS A 65 -5.48 -22.71 2.10
CA LYS A 65 -4.73 -23.07 0.88
C LYS A 65 -3.74 -22.01 0.46
N LEU A 66 -4.01 -20.75 0.80
CA LEU A 66 -3.18 -19.59 0.45
C LEU A 66 -2.49 -19.04 1.70
N ASP A 67 -1.51 -18.20 1.49
CA ASP A 67 -0.78 -17.51 2.55
C ASP A 67 -1.70 -16.57 3.34
N ASP A 68 -1.45 -16.47 4.64
CA ASP A 68 -2.10 -15.51 5.53
C ASP A 68 -1.10 -14.61 6.26
N ASN A 69 0.21 -14.82 5.99
CA ASN A 69 1.30 -14.00 6.50
C ASN A 69 2.47 -13.99 5.53
N ALA A 70 3.10 -12.83 5.34
CA ALA A 70 4.30 -12.66 4.53
C ALA A 70 5.25 -11.64 5.16
N GLN A 71 6.53 -11.97 5.19
CA GLN A 71 7.64 -11.11 5.57
C GLN A 71 8.58 -10.98 4.37
N ILE A 72 8.84 -9.76 3.94
CA ILE A 72 9.54 -9.50 2.68
C ILE A 72 10.62 -8.46 2.93
N MET A 73 11.84 -8.78 2.56
CA MET A 73 12.97 -7.87 2.52
C MET A 73 13.13 -7.31 1.11
N LEU A 74 13.39 -6.01 0.99
CA LEU A 74 13.48 -5.31 -0.27
C LEU A 74 14.85 -4.65 -0.44
N ARG A 75 15.38 -4.69 -1.66
CA ARG A 75 16.52 -3.90 -2.11
C ARG A 75 16.10 -3.07 -3.31
N PHE A 76 16.40 -1.80 -3.26
CA PHE A 76 16.06 -0.86 -4.34
C PHE A 76 17.31 -0.47 -5.11
N LYS A 77 17.16 -0.14 -6.38
CA LYS A 77 18.22 0.50 -7.16
C LYS A 77 18.70 1.75 -6.44
N GLY A 78 20.00 1.99 -6.46
CA GLY A 78 20.59 3.08 -5.69
C GLY A 78 20.91 2.76 -4.22
N GLY A 79 20.63 1.51 -3.74
CA GLY A 79 21.13 0.99 -2.47
C GLY A 79 20.20 1.14 -1.27
N ALA A 80 19.05 1.79 -1.42
CA ALA A 80 18.02 1.82 -0.37
C ALA A 80 17.51 0.40 -0.06
N LYS A 81 17.06 0.19 1.18
CA LYS A 81 16.54 -1.09 1.67
C LYS A 81 15.23 -0.89 2.38
N GLY A 82 14.37 -1.89 2.33
CA GLY A 82 13.08 -1.86 3.00
C GLY A 82 12.60 -3.23 3.44
N ALA A 83 11.46 -3.25 4.09
CA ALA A 83 10.75 -4.47 4.44
C ALA A 83 9.23 -4.25 4.39
N ILE A 84 8.51 -5.28 4.00
CA ILE A 84 7.04 -5.35 4.11
C ILE A 84 6.69 -6.51 5.05
N TRP A 85 5.80 -6.25 5.98
CA TRP A 85 5.07 -7.29 6.69
C TRP A 85 3.59 -7.18 6.32
N SER A 86 3.06 -8.23 5.72
CA SER A 86 1.66 -8.36 5.34
C SER A 86 1.06 -9.55 6.06
N SER A 87 -0.02 -9.37 6.81
CA SER A 87 -0.66 -10.43 7.57
C SER A 87 -2.16 -10.19 7.70
N GLN A 88 -2.95 -11.26 7.58
CA GLN A 88 -4.38 -11.28 7.83
C GLN A 88 -4.75 -12.03 9.12
N VAL A 89 -3.73 -12.38 9.91
CA VAL A 89 -3.85 -13.12 11.19
C VAL A 89 -3.15 -12.41 12.35
N ALA A 90 -2.85 -11.11 12.19
CA ALA A 90 -2.19 -10.28 13.18
C ALA A 90 -3.23 -9.70 14.16
N VAL A 91 -3.61 -10.47 15.18
CA VAL A 91 -4.65 -10.11 16.16
C VAL A 91 -4.45 -8.73 16.75
N GLY A 92 -5.54 -7.93 16.80
CA GLY A 92 -5.54 -6.56 17.31
C GLY A 92 -5.25 -5.50 16.24
N ASN A 93 -5.19 -5.89 14.95
CA ASN A 93 -5.02 -4.96 13.83
C ASN A 93 -6.23 -5.02 12.90
N GLU A 94 -7.06 -3.99 12.90
CA GLU A 94 -8.24 -3.92 12.02
C GLU A 94 -7.81 -3.78 10.55
N ASN A 95 -7.11 -2.72 10.19
CA ASN A 95 -6.45 -2.54 8.89
C ASN A 95 -4.93 -2.38 9.04
N ASN A 96 -4.52 -1.35 9.77
CA ASN A 96 -3.14 -1.01 10.15
C ASN A 96 -2.15 -0.90 8.98
N LEU A 97 -2.61 -0.42 7.80
CA LEU A 97 -1.67 -0.04 6.75
C LEU A 97 -0.90 1.20 7.22
N LYS A 98 0.41 1.08 7.27
CA LYS A 98 1.30 2.17 7.68
C LYS A 98 2.61 2.12 6.91
N ILE A 99 3.23 3.28 6.75
CA ILE A 99 4.54 3.41 6.14
C ILE A 99 5.46 4.27 7.00
N ARG A 100 6.74 3.89 7.03
CA ARG A 100 7.83 4.69 7.59
C ARG A 100 8.94 4.77 6.57
N VAL A 101 9.44 5.97 6.33
CA VAL A 101 10.55 6.22 5.41
C VAL A 101 11.64 6.95 6.18
N TYR A 102 12.87 6.47 6.08
CA TYR A 102 14.03 7.02 6.77
C TYR A 102 15.10 7.38 5.76
N GLY A 103 15.57 8.61 5.83
CA GLY A 103 16.69 9.12 5.07
C GLY A 103 17.74 9.78 5.99
N GLU A 104 18.86 10.20 5.43
CA GLU A 104 19.96 10.85 6.17
C GLU A 104 19.52 12.12 6.89
N ASN A 105 18.59 12.87 6.33
CA ASN A 105 18.15 14.17 6.83
C ASN A 105 16.90 14.11 7.71
N GLY A 106 16.20 12.97 7.74
CA GLY A 106 14.98 12.83 8.54
C GLY A 106 14.17 11.59 8.22
N GLY A 107 13.04 11.47 8.90
CA GLY A 107 12.11 10.36 8.76
C GLY A 107 10.67 10.83 8.69
N LEU A 108 9.85 10.00 8.04
CA LEU A 108 8.40 10.18 7.90
C LEU A 108 7.66 8.95 8.43
N GLU A 109 6.50 9.17 9.05
CA GLU A 109 5.56 8.10 9.41
C GLU A 109 4.13 8.53 9.08
N TRP A 110 3.39 7.65 8.43
CA TRP A 110 1.97 7.83 8.14
C TRP A 110 1.19 6.54 8.38
N LYS A 111 -0.09 6.68 8.79
CA LYS A 111 -1.02 5.57 9.08
C LYS A 111 -2.36 5.82 8.39
N GLN A 112 -2.87 4.82 7.68
CA GLN A 112 -4.15 4.90 6.99
C GLN A 112 -5.35 5.07 7.95
N GLU A 113 -5.30 4.47 9.14
CA GLU A 113 -6.37 4.58 10.14
C GLU A 113 -6.48 5.96 10.78
N ASP A 114 -5.42 6.78 10.63
CA ASP A 114 -5.39 8.19 11.07
C ASP A 114 -4.77 9.07 9.95
N PRO A 115 -5.42 9.15 8.77
CA PRO A 115 -4.80 9.63 7.54
C PRO A 115 -4.53 11.12 7.52
N ASN A 116 -5.13 11.88 8.44
CA ASN A 116 -5.03 13.34 8.49
C ASN A 116 -3.71 13.86 9.06
N TYR A 117 -2.82 12.97 9.51
CA TYR A 117 -1.56 13.34 10.15
C TYR A 117 -0.36 12.65 9.52
N LEU A 118 0.66 13.46 9.22
CA LEU A 118 2.00 13.00 8.87
C LEU A 118 2.95 13.37 10.01
N TYR A 119 3.74 12.42 10.47
CA TYR A 119 4.80 12.66 11.44
C TYR A 119 6.12 12.80 10.71
N TYR A 120 6.75 13.95 10.86
CA TYR A 120 8.05 14.28 10.28
C TYR A 120 9.07 14.54 11.36
N THR A 121 10.24 13.92 11.26
CA THR A 121 11.38 14.14 12.16
C THR A 121 12.58 14.55 11.34
N LYS A 122 12.99 15.81 11.44
CA LYS A 122 14.27 16.23 10.90
C LYS A 122 15.40 15.72 11.81
N PHE A 123 16.51 15.26 11.22
CA PHE A 123 17.64 14.76 12.01
C PHE A 123 18.07 15.77 13.10
N GLY A 124 18.18 15.30 14.34
CA GLY A 124 18.54 16.14 15.51
C GLY A 124 17.44 17.11 15.97
N LYS A 125 16.20 16.98 15.51
CA LYS A 125 15.05 17.80 15.94
C LYS A 125 13.94 16.92 16.51
N PRO A 126 13.01 17.49 17.32
CA PRO A 126 11.79 16.82 17.74
C PRO A 126 10.92 16.45 16.54
N THR A 127 10.08 15.43 16.72
CA THR A 127 9.07 15.05 15.74
C THR A 127 7.98 16.10 15.65
N GLU A 128 7.69 16.53 14.44
CA GLU A 128 6.60 17.44 14.09
C GLU A 128 5.39 16.63 13.61
N LYS A 129 4.19 17.04 14.03
CA LYS A 129 2.93 16.53 13.53
C LYS A 129 2.36 17.50 12.50
N ILE A 130 2.39 17.14 11.24
CA ILE A 130 1.82 17.89 10.13
C ILE A 130 0.38 17.46 9.94
N THR A 131 -0.55 18.41 9.99
CA THR A 131 -1.98 18.13 9.80
C THR A 131 -2.38 18.43 8.37
N ARG A 132 -3.18 17.57 7.78
CA ARG A 132 -3.79 17.79 6.47
C ARG A 132 -4.49 19.15 6.43
N GLY A 133 -4.32 19.90 5.33
CA GLY A 133 -4.93 21.22 5.16
C GLY A 133 -4.37 22.33 6.06
N SER A 134 -3.30 22.06 6.82
CA SER A 134 -2.59 23.08 7.59
C SER A 134 -1.67 23.92 6.70
N GLY A 135 -1.27 25.09 7.20
CA GLY A 135 -0.31 25.95 6.47
C GLY A 135 1.08 25.35 6.30
N SER A 136 1.39 24.22 6.94
CA SER A 136 2.63 23.45 6.76
C SER A 136 2.52 22.33 5.72
N ALA A 137 1.32 22.06 5.19
CA ALA A 137 1.15 21.13 4.08
C ALA A 137 1.57 21.78 2.76
N ASN A 138 2.16 20.99 1.87
CA ASN A 138 2.55 21.46 0.53
C ASN A 138 1.32 21.64 -0.38
N LYS A 139 1.58 22.18 -1.59
CA LYS A 139 0.50 22.46 -2.55
C LYS A 139 -0.23 21.19 -2.95
N GLU A 140 0.46 20.11 -3.23
CA GLU A 140 -0.09 18.83 -3.70
C GLU A 140 -1.05 18.24 -2.64
N ALA A 141 -0.68 18.28 -1.38
CA ALA A 141 -1.55 17.84 -0.29
C ALA A 141 -2.77 18.75 -0.10
N ASN A 142 -2.62 20.05 -0.32
CA ASN A 142 -3.72 21.00 -0.22
C ASN A 142 -4.70 20.87 -1.40
N ASP A 143 -4.23 20.59 -2.60
CA ASP A 143 -5.05 20.41 -3.81
C ASP A 143 -6.05 19.24 -3.68
N VAL A 144 -5.73 18.22 -2.89
CA VAL A 144 -6.60 17.06 -2.63
C VAL A 144 -7.38 17.18 -1.31
N THR A 145 -7.24 18.29 -0.61
CA THR A 145 -7.95 18.57 0.66
C THR A 145 -9.26 19.30 0.38
N ARG A 146 -10.37 18.80 0.93
CA ARG A 146 -11.73 19.33 0.68
C ARG A 146 -12.33 20.07 1.87
N VAL A 147 -11.94 19.67 3.10
CA VAL A 147 -12.46 20.27 4.32
C VAL A 147 -11.34 20.84 5.18
N PRO A 148 -11.63 21.86 6.01
CA PRO A 148 -10.60 22.48 6.86
C PRO A 148 -9.93 21.51 7.84
N PRO A 149 -8.74 21.84 8.36
CA PRO A 149 -8.10 21.07 9.42
C PRO A 149 -9.05 20.84 10.61
N GLY A 150 -8.94 19.67 11.24
CA GLY A 150 -9.80 19.30 12.36
C GLY A 150 -11.14 18.66 11.96
N HIS A 151 -11.47 18.64 10.66
CA HIS A 151 -12.59 17.87 10.13
C HIS A 151 -12.04 16.58 9.53
N PRO A 152 -12.64 15.40 9.83
CA PRO A 152 -12.14 14.13 9.30
C PRO A 152 -12.33 14.07 7.78
N GLU A 153 -11.29 13.63 7.09
CA GLU A 153 -11.24 13.39 5.66
C GLU A 153 -10.38 12.15 5.42
N GLY A 154 -10.74 11.26 4.51
CA GLY A 154 -9.97 10.03 4.34
C GLY A 154 -10.48 9.09 3.26
N TYR A 155 -11.06 7.96 3.64
CA TYR A 155 -11.31 6.83 2.74
C TYR A 155 -12.19 7.18 1.53
N LEU A 156 -13.32 7.84 1.75
CA LEU A 156 -14.25 8.21 0.66
C LEU A 156 -13.64 9.29 -0.25
N GLU A 157 -12.98 10.28 0.35
CA GLU A 157 -12.34 11.37 -0.37
C GLU A 157 -11.12 10.86 -1.16
N GLY A 158 -10.40 9.87 -0.65
CA GLY A 158 -9.32 9.19 -1.38
C GLY A 158 -9.82 8.57 -2.69
N PHE A 159 -10.93 7.83 -2.65
CA PHE A 159 -11.58 7.33 -3.88
C PHE A 159 -12.07 8.46 -4.78
N ALA A 160 -12.67 9.50 -4.21
CA ALA A 160 -13.14 10.65 -4.99
C ALA A 160 -11.98 11.37 -5.71
N ASN A 161 -10.79 11.41 -5.14
CA ASN A 161 -9.59 11.95 -5.79
C ASN A 161 -9.21 11.14 -7.04
N ILE A 162 -9.17 9.80 -6.92
CA ILE A 162 -8.89 8.91 -8.05
C ILE A 162 -9.85 9.17 -9.20
N TYR A 163 -11.17 9.19 -8.94
CA TYR A 163 -12.16 9.47 -9.97
C TYR A 163 -12.06 10.87 -10.55
N THR A 164 -11.70 11.86 -9.74
CA THR A 164 -11.48 13.24 -10.19
C THR A 164 -10.32 13.31 -11.19
N ASP A 165 -9.20 12.65 -10.89
CA ASP A 165 -8.01 12.71 -11.75
C ASP A 165 -8.24 11.92 -13.06
N VAL A 166 -8.86 10.73 -12.99
CA VAL A 166 -9.29 9.99 -14.19
C VAL A 166 -10.24 10.84 -15.04
N SER A 167 -11.19 11.54 -14.42
CA SER A 167 -12.14 12.39 -15.15
C SER A 167 -11.46 13.58 -15.83
N LYS A 168 -10.48 14.22 -15.19
CA LYS A 168 -9.68 15.30 -15.79
C LYS A 168 -8.95 14.80 -17.05
N ARG A 169 -8.29 13.64 -16.95
CA ARG A 169 -7.58 13.00 -18.07
C ARG A 169 -8.52 12.73 -19.24
N LEU A 170 -9.67 12.12 -18.97
CA LEU A 170 -10.66 11.77 -20.00
C LEU A 170 -11.25 13.02 -20.65
N ASN A 171 -11.58 14.05 -19.88
CA ASN A 171 -12.10 15.32 -20.41
C ASN A 171 -11.08 16.01 -21.32
N ALA A 172 -9.83 16.09 -20.92
CA ALA A 172 -8.77 16.65 -21.76
C ALA A 172 -8.63 15.88 -23.08
N GLN A 173 -8.69 14.54 -23.03
CA GLN A 173 -8.64 13.71 -24.23
C GLN A 173 -9.85 13.92 -25.16
N ILE A 174 -11.06 13.98 -24.62
CA ILE A 174 -12.30 14.18 -25.39
C ILE A 174 -12.30 15.56 -26.06
N ASN A 175 -11.82 16.60 -25.36
CA ASN A 175 -11.83 17.98 -25.86
C ASN A 175 -10.58 18.33 -26.66
N ASN A 176 -9.63 17.39 -26.86
CA ASN A 176 -8.31 17.64 -27.46
C ASN A 176 -7.53 18.75 -26.74
N GLU A 177 -7.65 18.82 -25.43
CA GLU A 177 -6.93 19.75 -24.58
C GLU A 177 -5.56 19.19 -24.19
N LYS A 178 -4.60 20.08 -23.93
CA LYS A 178 -3.29 19.68 -23.42
C LYS A 178 -3.45 19.17 -21.98
N TYR A 179 -2.91 17.98 -21.70
CA TYR A 179 -2.86 17.38 -20.40
C TYR A 179 -1.42 17.00 -20.05
N ASP A 180 -0.99 17.27 -18.82
CA ASP A 180 0.31 16.84 -18.34
C ASP A 180 0.17 15.47 -17.65
N GLU A 181 0.89 14.47 -18.14
CA GLU A 181 0.86 13.12 -17.56
C GLU A 181 1.45 13.06 -16.15
N LEU A 182 2.20 14.08 -15.74
CA LEU A 182 2.68 14.22 -14.36
C LEU A 182 1.54 14.53 -13.36
N ASP A 183 0.37 14.95 -13.86
CA ASP A 183 -0.84 15.18 -13.06
C ASP A 183 -1.60 13.86 -12.77
N ASP A 184 -1.17 12.72 -13.34
CA ASP A 184 -1.78 11.41 -13.10
C ASP A 184 -1.40 10.87 -11.72
N CYS A 185 -2.21 11.17 -10.70
CA CYS A 185 -2.02 10.67 -9.32
C CYS A 185 -2.81 9.39 -9.03
N TYR A 186 -3.10 8.58 -10.04
CA TYR A 186 -3.80 7.31 -9.92
C TYR A 186 -3.00 6.15 -10.53
N PRO A 187 -3.16 4.92 -10.03
CA PRO A 187 -2.46 3.75 -10.56
C PRO A 187 -2.85 3.46 -12.01
N THR A 188 -1.86 3.18 -12.82
CA THR A 188 -1.99 2.82 -14.23
C THR A 188 -1.90 1.31 -14.46
N ILE A 189 -2.04 0.87 -15.71
CA ILE A 189 -1.82 -0.54 -16.08
C ILE A 189 -0.37 -0.99 -15.77
N TYR A 190 0.59 -0.08 -15.83
CA TYR A 190 1.99 -0.39 -15.49
C TYR A 190 2.15 -0.70 -14.01
N ASP A 191 1.46 0.01 -13.13
CA ASP A 191 1.43 -0.28 -11.69
C ASP A 191 0.78 -1.63 -11.41
N GLY A 192 -0.26 -1.98 -12.17
CA GLY A 192 -0.87 -3.30 -12.12
C GLY A 192 0.11 -4.42 -12.52
N VAL A 193 0.88 -4.22 -13.60
CA VAL A 193 1.92 -5.18 -14.03
C VAL A 193 2.99 -5.35 -12.97
N GLU A 194 3.48 -4.26 -12.38
CA GLU A 194 4.49 -4.33 -11.32
C GLU A 194 3.94 -5.00 -10.05
N GLY A 195 2.68 -4.76 -9.70
CA GLY A 195 2.00 -5.47 -8.61
C GLY A 195 1.92 -6.97 -8.84
N MET A 196 1.60 -7.43 -10.06
CA MET A 196 1.59 -8.85 -10.42
C MET A 196 2.97 -9.47 -10.36
N LYS A 197 3.99 -8.82 -10.93
CA LYS A 197 5.39 -9.27 -10.83
C LYS A 197 5.85 -9.40 -9.38
N PHE A 198 5.48 -8.44 -8.54
CA PHE A 198 5.80 -8.48 -7.11
C PHE A 198 5.23 -9.73 -6.45
N ILE A 199 3.93 -10.05 -6.66
CA ILE A 199 3.31 -11.26 -6.12
C ILE A 199 4.07 -12.51 -6.57
N GLU A 200 4.31 -12.65 -7.86
CA GLU A 200 4.99 -13.82 -8.43
C GLU A 200 6.41 -13.98 -7.86
N THR A 201 7.16 -12.87 -7.76
CA THR A 201 8.52 -12.88 -7.24
C THR A 201 8.56 -13.24 -5.75
N VAL A 202 7.61 -12.75 -4.95
CA VAL A 202 7.47 -13.12 -3.52
C VAL A 202 7.23 -14.62 -3.38
N LEU A 203 6.32 -15.17 -4.17
CA LEU A 203 6.02 -16.60 -4.16
C LEU A 203 7.23 -17.45 -4.57
N ASP A 204 7.93 -17.02 -5.62
CA ASP A 204 9.13 -17.71 -6.10
C ASP A 204 10.26 -17.67 -5.08
N SER A 205 10.53 -16.51 -4.49
CA SER A 205 11.54 -16.39 -3.42
C SER A 205 11.26 -17.34 -2.26
N SER A 206 10.03 -17.33 -1.76
CA SER A 206 9.65 -18.19 -0.62
C SER A 206 9.74 -19.67 -0.96
N LYS A 207 9.29 -20.11 -2.14
CA LYS A 207 9.44 -21.51 -2.60
C LYS A 207 10.89 -21.95 -2.72
N ASN A 208 11.81 -21.03 -2.95
CA ASN A 208 13.25 -21.29 -3.08
C ASN A 208 14.03 -20.93 -1.81
N ASN A 209 13.46 -21.16 -0.61
CA ASN A 209 14.07 -20.90 0.70
C ASN A 209 14.47 -19.43 0.89
N SER A 210 13.56 -18.53 0.60
CA SER A 210 13.75 -17.07 0.73
C SER A 210 14.96 -16.55 -0.06
N LYS A 211 15.24 -17.14 -1.22
CA LYS A 211 16.32 -16.68 -2.09
C LYS A 211 16.03 -15.28 -2.61
N TRP A 212 17.08 -14.45 -2.63
CA TRP A 212 17.11 -13.15 -3.34
C TRP A 212 17.05 -13.33 -4.83
#